data_b5e57c9a927719e69b5e727dce6950d8
#
_entry.id   b5e57c9a927719e69b5e727dce6950d8
#
_cell.length_a   1.000
_cell.length_b   1.000
_cell.length_c   1.000
_cell.angle_alpha   90.00
_cell.angle_beta   90.00
_cell.angle_gamma   90.00
#
_symmetry.space_group_name_H-M   'P 1'
#
loop_
_entity.id
_entity.type
_entity.pdbx_description
1 polymer ?
#
loop_
_entity_poly.entity_id
_entity_poly.type
_entity_poly.pdbx_seq_one_letter_code
_entity_poly.pdbx_strand_id
1 'polypeptide(L)'
;AYGGFGILDEINMAKNDAVSVLHATLDYRRIIDVPGYDRIELHPAARFIGTMNYGYAGTKELNEALVSRFMVINMPTLTQDDLIKILDTAVPGATSASLEQFAGLFLDLQTKAKNGEISTKPVDLRGMIGSLKLIRGGLTPKAAVTMGITNKCFDGFEQEIVDDIVLTRIPESWSSRDV
;
A
#
# COMPACT_ATOMS: atom_id res chain seq x y z
N ALA A 1 -34.27 -0.82 -1.43
CA ALA A 1 -32.85 -1.08 -1.63
C ALA A 1 -32.39 -2.16 -0.64
N TYR A 2 -31.50 -3.05 -1.06
CA TYR A 2 -30.93 -4.07 -0.20
C TYR A 2 -29.72 -3.49 0.54
N GLY A 3 -29.44 -3.99 1.75
CA GLY A 3 -28.22 -3.62 2.48
C GLY A 3 -26.97 -4.10 1.72
N GLY A 4 -25.84 -3.43 1.98
CA GLY A 4 -24.56 -3.75 1.35
C GLY A 4 -23.40 -3.05 2.03
N PHE A 5 -22.18 -3.25 1.50
CA PHE A 5 -20.99 -2.59 1.96
C PHE A 5 -20.59 -1.47 0.98
N GLY A 6 -20.37 -0.27 1.51
CA GLY A 6 -19.69 0.82 0.82
C GLY A 6 -18.22 0.85 1.23
N ILE A 7 -17.31 0.85 0.26
CA ILE A 7 -15.86 0.94 0.52
C ILE A 7 -15.41 2.35 0.13
N LEU A 8 -14.78 3.04 1.07
CA LEU A 8 -14.24 4.39 0.93
C LEU A 8 -12.71 4.28 1.02
N ASP A 9 -12.08 4.09 -0.12
CA ASP A 9 -10.63 3.93 -0.19
C ASP A 9 -9.94 5.29 -0.06
N GLU A 10 -8.85 5.33 0.70
CA GLU A 10 -8.07 6.55 0.98
C GLU A 10 -8.94 7.73 1.48
N ILE A 11 -9.86 7.46 2.39
CA ILE A 11 -10.86 8.44 2.86
C ILE A 11 -10.23 9.74 3.40
N ASN A 12 -9.01 9.68 3.93
CA ASN A 12 -8.26 10.83 4.42
C ASN A 12 -7.79 11.78 3.31
N MET A 13 -7.80 11.32 2.04
CA MET A 13 -7.45 12.15 0.88
C MET A 13 -8.66 12.87 0.29
N ALA A 14 -9.85 12.55 0.75
CA ALA A 14 -11.08 13.20 0.28
C ALA A 14 -11.09 14.71 0.61
N LYS A 15 -11.76 15.49 -0.26
CA LYS A 15 -12.00 16.92 -0.02
C LYS A 15 -13.00 17.09 1.14
N ASN A 16 -12.85 18.19 1.87
CA ASN A 16 -13.71 18.49 3.02
C ASN A 16 -15.22 18.48 2.69
N ASP A 17 -15.60 18.93 1.50
CA ASP A 17 -17.00 18.92 1.07
C ASP A 17 -17.55 17.49 0.93
N ALA A 18 -16.76 16.57 0.39
CA ALA A 18 -17.13 15.16 0.30
C ALA A 18 -17.20 14.52 1.70
N VAL A 19 -16.28 14.88 2.58
CA VAL A 19 -16.26 14.41 3.98
C VAL A 19 -17.49 14.89 4.74
N SER A 20 -17.99 16.11 4.46
CA SER A 20 -19.18 16.67 5.14
C SER A 20 -20.43 15.81 4.92
N VAL A 21 -20.60 15.24 3.73
CA VAL A 21 -21.72 14.34 3.41
C VAL A 21 -21.66 13.06 4.25
N LEU A 22 -20.45 12.56 4.54
CA LEU A 22 -20.27 11.34 5.31
C LEU A 22 -20.73 11.45 6.77
N HIS A 23 -20.77 12.64 7.35
CA HIS A 23 -21.26 12.81 8.72
C HIS A 23 -22.72 12.36 8.86
N ALA A 24 -23.60 12.75 7.93
CA ALA A 24 -24.99 12.32 7.93
C ALA A 24 -25.19 10.87 7.48
N THR A 25 -24.28 10.39 6.64
CA THR A 25 -24.27 9.02 6.13
C THR A 25 -23.93 8.01 7.25
N LEU A 26 -22.96 8.35 8.10
CA LEU A 26 -22.38 7.44 9.10
C LEU A 26 -23.02 7.55 10.49
N ASP A 27 -23.76 8.64 10.77
CA ASP A 27 -24.44 8.80 12.06
C ASP A 27 -25.86 8.19 12.06
N TYR A 28 -26.64 8.47 13.11
CA TYR A 28 -27.99 7.95 13.32
C TYR A 28 -28.98 8.32 12.19
N ARG A 29 -28.71 9.40 11.45
CA ARG A 29 -29.57 9.86 10.35
C ARG A 29 -29.55 8.91 9.16
N ARG A 30 -28.42 8.26 8.90
CA ARG A 30 -28.30 7.24 7.85
C ARG A 30 -28.78 7.72 6.48
N ILE A 31 -28.36 8.92 6.07
CA ILE A 31 -28.76 9.56 4.82
C ILE A 31 -27.54 9.99 4.03
N ILE A 32 -27.65 9.97 2.71
CA ILE A 32 -26.77 10.68 1.79
C ILE A 32 -27.55 11.90 1.30
N ASP A 33 -27.05 13.07 1.64
CA ASP A 33 -27.67 14.35 1.29
C ASP A 33 -26.61 15.23 0.62
N VAL A 34 -26.75 15.38 -0.69
CA VAL A 34 -25.84 16.17 -1.53
C VAL A 34 -26.65 17.31 -2.15
N PRO A 35 -26.24 18.58 -1.98
CA PRO A 35 -26.95 19.70 -2.58
C PRO A 35 -27.19 19.55 -4.08
N GLY A 36 -28.43 19.72 -4.52
CA GLY A 36 -28.83 19.57 -5.92
C GLY A 36 -29.19 18.15 -6.39
N TYR A 37 -29.17 17.19 -5.47
CA TYR A 37 -29.58 15.80 -5.73
C TYR A 37 -30.67 15.35 -4.76
N ASP A 38 -31.40 14.31 -5.13
CA ASP A 38 -32.41 13.72 -4.25
C ASP A 38 -31.73 13.05 -3.05
N ARG A 39 -32.29 13.27 -1.88
CA ARG A 39 -31.85 12.67 -0.64
C ARG A 39 -32.07 11.16 -0.67
N ILE A 40 -31.03 10.39 -0.31
CA ILE A 40 -31.05 8.94 -0.27
C ILE A 40 -31.06 8.46 1.19
N GLU A 41 -32.09 7.71 1.56
CA GLU A 41 -32.14 7.00 2.84
C GLU A 41 -31.42 5.66 2.73
N LEU A 42 -30.51 5.39 3.66
CA LEU A 42 -29.74 4.16 3.68
C LEU A 42 -30.52 3.02 4.33
N HIS A 43 -30.43 1.86 3.73
CA HIS A 43 -30.96 0.64 4.35
C HIS A 43 -30.27 0.36 5.69
N PRO A 44 -31.00 -0.10 6.74
CA PRO A 44 -30.40 -0.35 8.07
C PRO A 44 -29.20 -1.33 8.05
N ALA A 45 -29.16 -2.25 7.11
CA ALA A 45 -28.07 -3.20 6.92
C ALA A 45 -26.87 -2.65 6.11
N ALA A 46 -26.95 -1.42 5.58
CA ALA A 46 -25.79 -0.83 4.90
C ALA A 46 -24.63 -0.60 5.87
N ARG A 47 -23.41 -0.90 5.46
CA ARG A 47 -22.17 -0.72 6.23
C ARG A 47 -21.14 0.00 5.38
N PHE A 48 -20.24 0.72 6.04
CA PHE A 48 -19.13 1.42 5.37
C PHE A 48 -17.81 0.99 5.96
N ILE A 49 -16.83 0.78 5.08
CA ILE A 49 -15.44 0.47 5.41
C ILE A 49 -14.61 1.59 4.81
N GLY A 50 -13.88 2.32 5.66
CA GLY A 50 -12.91 3.32 5.22
C GLY A 50 -11.50 2.75 5.32
N THR A 51 -10.67 2.95 4.30
CA THR A 51 -9.24 2.69 4.38
C THR A 51 -8.47 4.00 4.41
N MET A 52 -7.35 4.05 5.09
CA MET A 52 -6.44 5.19 5.04
C MET A 52 -5.01 4.76 5.31
N ASN A 53 -4.08 5.48 4.71
CA ASN A 53 -2.67 5.43 5.08
C ASN A 53 -2.41 6.45 6.18
N TYR A 54 -1.85 6.00 7.30
CA TYR A 54 -1.56 6.85 8.45
C TYR A 54 -0.06 6.92 8.71
N GLY A 55 0.44 8.11 9.08
CA GLY A 55 1.84 8.30 9.50
C GLY A 55 2.86 8.44 8.37
N TYR A 56 2.43 8.58 7.11
CA TYR A 56 3.31 8.85 5.97
C TYR A 56 3.35 10.35 5.63
N ALA A 57 4.49 10.82 5.14
CA ALA A 57 4.63 12.20 4.69
C ALA A 57 3.58 12.53 3.61
N GLY A 58 2.81 13.62 3.83
CA GLY A 58 1.75 14.05 2.91
C GLY A 58 0.36 13.44 3.17
N THR A 59 0.21 12.52 4.13
CA THR A 59 -1.12 12.04 4.54
C THR A 59 -1.80 13.07 5.44
N LYS A 60 -3.09 13.33 5.16
CA LYS A 60 -3.93 14.17 6.02
C LYS A 60 -4.51 13.32 7.14
N GLU A 61 -4.63 13.92 8.31
CA GLU A 61 -5.40 13.32 9.38
C GLU A 61 -6.91 13.48 9.09
N LEU A 62 -7.67 12.44 9.42
CA LEU A 62 -9.12 12.55 9.37
C LEU A 62 -9.61 13.48 10.49
N ASN A 63 -10.65 14.26 10.18
CA ASN A 63 -11.34 15.04 11.18
C ASN A 63 -11.82 14.14 12.33
N GLU A 64 -11.55 14.56 13.57
CA GLU A 64 -11.90 13.82 14.79
C GLU A 64 -13.39 13.43 14.85
N ALA A 65 -14.27 14.33 14.41
CA ALA A 65 -15.69 14.05 14.33
C ALA A 65 -16.05 12.93 13.34
N LEU A 66 -15.27 12.74 12.30
CA LEU A 66 -15.45 11.61 11.37
C LEU A 66 -14.88 10.33 11.96
N VAL A 67 -13.69 10.38 12.55
CA VAL A 67 -13.05 9.24 13.22
C VAL A 67 -13.96 8.64 14.29
N SER A 68 -14.65 9.48 15.08
CA SER A 68 -15.56 9.03 16.13
C SER A 68 -16.77 8.21 15.63
N ARG A 69 -17.05 8.23 14.32
CA ARG A 69 -18.11 7.44 13.68
C ARG A 69 -17.66 6.06 13.16
N PHE A 70 -16.38 5.79 13.24
CA PHE A 70 -15.78 4.50 12.83
C PHE A 70 -15.27 3.71 14.04
N MET A 71 -15.31 2.42 13.92
CA MET A 71 -14.47 1.54 14.74
C MET A 71 -13.12 1.41 14.03
N VAL A 72 -12.06 1.88 14.67
CA VAL A 72 -10.71 1.91 14.08
C VAL A 72 -10.01 0.58 14.30
N ILE A 73 -9.53 -0.01 13.22
CA ILE A 73 -8.72 -1.23 13.22
C ILE A 73 -7.32 -0.85 12.72
N ASN A 74 -6.32 -0.97 13.59
CA ASN A 74 -4.94 -0.78 13.20
C ASN A 74 -4.41 -2.05 12.53
N MET A 75 -4.03 -1.94 11.27
CA MET A 75 -3.39 -3.04 10.56
C MET A 75 -1.94 -3.18 11.04
N PRO A 76 -1.51 -4.40 11.42
CA PRO A 76 -0.14 -4.62 11.88
C PRO A 76 0.86 -4.44 10.72
N THR A 77 2.11 -4.13 11.08
CA THR A 77 3.23 -4.18 10.11
C THR A 77 3.45 -5.62 9.67
N LEU A 78 3.72 -5.78 8.38
CA LEU A 78 3.98 -7.10 7.80
C LEU A 78 5.27 -7.70 8.38
N THR A 79 5.21 -8.96 8.75
CA THR A 79 6.39 -9.76 9.11
C THR A 79 7.04 -10.35 7.84
N GLN A 80 8.24 -10.92 7.97
CA GLN A 80 8.89 -11.61 6.85
C GLN A 80 8.02 -12.75 6.33
N ASP A 81 7.41 -13.52 7.21
CA ASP A 81 6.53 -14.64 6.82
C ASP A 81 5.27 -14.16 6.09
N ASP A 82 4.70 -13.03 6.49
CA ASP A 82 3.56 -12.44 5.79
C ASP A 82 3.94 -11.97 4.39
N LEU A 83 5.11 -11.32 4.27
CA LEU A 83 5.64 -10.88 2.99
C LEU A 83 5.88 -12.06 2.04
N ILE A 84 6.51 -13.14 2.51
CA ILE A 84 6.74 -14.36 1.74
C ILE A 84 5.41 -14.93 1.23
N LYS A 85 4.39 -15.06 2.09
CA LYS A 85 3.06 -15.56 1.69
C LYS A 85 2.39 -14.68 0.64
N ILE A 86 2.49 -13.35 0.79
CA ILE A 86 1.92 -12.41 -0.17
C ILE A 86 2.65 -12.52 -1.52
N LEU A 87 3.98 -12.57 -1.52
CA LEU A 87 4.80 -12.69 -2.71
C LEU A 87 4.53 -14.03 -3.44
N ASP A 88 4.46 -15.15 -2.72
CA ASP A 88 4.15 -16.47 -3.27
C ASP A 88 2.76 -16.50 -3.91
N THR A 89 1.76 -15.92 -3.25
CA THR A 89 0.40 -15.80 -3.79
C THR A 89 0.37 -14.93 -5.06
N ALA A 90 1.13 -13.84 -5.08
CA ALA A 90 1.15 -12.88 -6.20
C ALA A 90 1.99 -13.35 -7.40
N VAL A 91 2.99 -14.21 -7.14
CA VAL A 91 3.93 -14.75 -8.14
C VAL A 91 4.04 -16.27 -7.97
N PRO A 92 2.97 -17.03 -8.28
CA PRO A 92 2.96 -18.48 -8.08
C PRO A 92 4.11 -19.19 -8.82
N GLY A 93 4.82 -20.05 -8.11
CA GLY A 93 5.98 -20.79 -8.65
C GLY A 93 7.29 -20.01 -8.60
N ALA A 94 7.35 -18.89 -7.89
CA ALA A 94 8.63 -18.29 -7.51
C ALA A 94 9.38 -19.19 -6.52
N THR A 95 10.70 -19.18 -6.56
CA THR A 95 11.51 -20.01 -5.68
C THR A 95 11.50 -19.48 -4.24
N SER A 96 11.59 -20.36 -3.24
CA SER A 96 11.65 -19.94 -1.84
C SER A 96 12.80 -18.94 -1.59
N ALA A 97 13.95 -19.17 -2.24
CA ALA A 97 15.10 -18.29 -2.13
C ALA A 97 14.78 -16.86 -2.65
N SER A 98 14.13 -16.75 -3.80
CA SER A 98 13.76 -15.44 -4.33
C SER A 98 12.71 -14.73 -3.45
N LEU A 99 11.72 -15.47 -2.94
CA LEU A 99 10.70 -14.92 -2.04
C LEU A 99 11.33 -14.38 -0.75
N GLU A 100 12.26 -15.12 -0.14
CA GLU A 100 12.98 -14.72 1.06
C GLU A 100 13.83 -13.45 0.83
N GLN A 101 14.55 -13.39 -0.30
CA GLN A 101 15.38 -12.22 -0.62
C GLN A 101 14.54 -10.96 -0.89
N PHE A 102 13.43 -11.10 -1.61
CA PHE A 102 12.53 -9.96 -1.84
C PHE A 102 11.80 -9.51 -0.56
N ALA A 103 11.41 -10.45 0.30
CA ALA A 103 10.86 -10.11 1.62
C ALA A 103 11.90 -9.39 2.49
N GLY A 104 13.15 -9.89 2.50
CA GLY A 104 14.26 -9.25 3.19
C GLY A 104 14.56 -7.85 2.64
N LEU A 105 14.57 -7.67 1.32
CA LEU A 105 14.75 -6.37 0.66
C LEU A 105 13.69 -5.36 1.13
N PHE A 106 12.42 -5.78 1.17
CA PHE A 106 11.33 -4.91 1.66
C PHE A 106 11.57 -4.45 3.11
N LEU A 107 11.97 -5.37 4.00
CA LEU A 107 12.22 -5.05 5.41
C LEU A 107 13.45 -4.15 5.62
N ASP A 108 14.50 -4.35 4.82
CA ASP A 108 15.69 -3.51 4.87
C ASP A 108 15.35 -2.07 4.43
N LEU A 109 14.64 -1.92 3.30
CA LEU A 109 14.16 -0.62 2.84
C LEU A 109 13.21 0.04 3.86
N GLN A 110 12.30 -0.73 4.47
CA GLN A 110 11.41 -0.23 5.50
C GLN A 110 12.20 0.28 6.73
N THR A 111 13.23 -0.44 7.12
CA THR A 111 14.11 -0.05 8.25
C THR A 111 14.85 1.25 7.95
N LYS A 112 15.41 1.38 6.74
CA LYS A 112 16.09 2.59 6.29
C LYS A 112 15.14 3.80 6.22
N ALA A 113 13.92 3.58 5.74
CA ALA A 113 12.90 4.62 5.71
C ALA A 113 12.46 5.06 7.12
N LYS A 114 12.32 4.13 8.06
CA LYS A 114 12.03 4.43 9.48
C LYS A 114 13.13 5.23 10.15
N ASN A 115 14.38 4.99 9.76
CA ASN A 115 15.54 5.72 10.27
C ASN A 115 15.70 7.11 9.60
N GLY A 116 14.90 7.43 8.60
CA GLY A 116 14.98 8.69 7.85
C GLY A 116 16.15 8.75 6.86
N GLU A 117 16.77 7.61 6.56
CA GLU A 117 17.89 7.54 5.60
C GLU A 117 17.41 7.58 4.14
N ILE A 118 16.20 7.10 3.88
CA ILE A 118 15.51 7.15 2.58
C ILE A 118 14.06 7.56 2.77
N SER A 119 13.38 7.95 1.69
CA SER A 119 11.94 8.17 1.71
C SER A 119 11.15 6.85 1.79
N THR A 120 9.84 6.93 1.97
CA THR A 120 8.98 5.75 1.97
C THR A 120 8.64 5.24 0.56
N LYS A 121 9.01 5.95 -0.50
CA LYS A 121 8.66 5.63 -1.89
C LYS A 121 9.17 4.28 -2.39
N PRO A 122 10.43 3.88 -2.11
CA PRO A 122 10.94 2.57 -2.51
C PRO A 122 10.40 1.42 -1.66
N VAL A 123 9.77 1.69 -0.51
CA VAL A 123 9.12 0.68 0.34
C VAL A 123 7.76 0.32 -0.28
N ASP A 124 7.80 -0.32 -1.43
CA ASP A 124 6.60 -0.61 -2.22
C ASP A 124 6.50 -2.10 -2.59
N LEU A 125 5.54 -2.77 -1.95
CA LEU A 125 5.29 -4.20 -2.19
C LEU A 125 4.81 -4.47 -3.63
N ARG A 126 4.07 -3.54 -4.26
CA ARG A 126 3.65 -3.68 -5.67
C ARG A 126 4.87 -3.65 -6.61
N GLY A 127 5.85 -2.81 -6.30
CA GLY A 127 7.14 -2.77 -7.00
C GLY A 127 7.92 -4.07 -6.85
N MET A 128 7.95 -4.67 -5.65
CA MET A 128 8.57 -5.97 -5.41
C MET A 128 7.93 -7.07 -6.26
N ILE A 129 6.59 -7.16 -6.22
CA ILE A 129 5.82 -8.12 -7.03
C ILE A 129 6.07 -7.90 -8.53
N GLY A 130 6.07 -6.64 -8.97
CA GLY A 130 6.35 -6.28 -10.36
C GLY A 130 7.75 -6.72 -10.79
N SER A 131 8.76 -6.46 -9.97
CA SER A 131 10.15 -6.85 -10.25
C SER A 131 10.31 -8.36 -10.36
N LEU A 132 9.73 -9.13 -9.44
CA LEU A 132 9.72 -10.60 -9.51
C LEU A 132 9.10 -11.10 -10.82
N LYS A 133 7.95 -10.55 -11.22
CA LYS A 133 7.27 -10.91 -12.47
C LYS A 133 8.12 -10.57 -13.70
N LEU A 134 8.81 -9.44 -13.69
CA LEU A 134 9.68 -9.02 -14.80
C LEU A 134 10.91 -9.92 -14.93
N ILE A 135 11.54 -10.33 -13.80
CA ILE A 135 12.68 -11.26 -13.84
C ILE A 135 12.23 -12.63 -14.38
N ARG A 136 11.08 -13.13 -13.93
CA ARG A 136 10.51 -14.37 -14.48
C ARG A 136 10.19 -14.26 -15.98
N GLY A 137 9.83 -13.08 -16.43
CA GLY A 137 9.61 -12.76 -17.85
C GLY A 137 10.90 -12.63 -18.66
N GLY A 138 12.08 -12.74 -18.02
CA GLY A 138 13.39 -12.73 -18.67
C GLY A 138 14.16 -11.42 -18.59
N LEU A 139 13.65 -10.40 -17.87
CA LEU A 139 14.44 -9.21 -17.56
C LEU A 139 15.58 -9.55 -16.59
N THR A 140 16.69 -8.83 -16.73
CA THR A 140 17.77 -8.92 -15.73
C THR A 140 17.28 -8.39 -14.37
N PRO A 141 17.73 -8.97 -13.25
CA PRO A 141 17.35 -8.53 -11.91
C PRO A 141 17.56 -7.04 -11.70
N LYS A 142 18.73 -6.53 -12.12
CA LYS A 142 19.04 -5.11 -12.04
C LYS A 142 17.99 -4.23 -12.74
N ALA A 143 17.70 -4.51 -14.01
CA ALA A 143 16.72 -3.74 -14.76
C ALA A 143 15.32 -3.81 -14.11
N ALA A 144 14.89 -5.00 -13.71
CA ALA A 144 13.58 -5.19 -13.11
C ALA A 144 13.41 -4.45 -11.78
N VAL A 145 14.42 -4.52 -10.89
CA VAL A 145 14.38 -3.86 -9.58
C VAL A 145 14.56 -2.35 -9.71
N THR A 146 15.43 -1.89 -10.61
CA THR A 146 15.56 -0.46 -10.90
C THR A 146 14.21 0.12 -11.34
N MET A 147 13.50 -0.53 -12.25
CA MET A 147 12.18 -0.08 -12.72
C MET A 147 11.11 -0.17 -11.63
N GLY A 148 11.11 -1.22 -10.84
CA GLY A 148 10.08 -1.46 -9.83
C GLY A 148 10.28 -0.68 -8.53
N ILE A 149 11.51 -0.34 -8.17
CA ILE A 149 11.90 0.17 -6.85
C ILE A 149 12.74 1.42 -6.94
N THR A 150 13.97 1.36 -7.49
CA THR A 150 14.93 2.47 -7.43
C THR A 150 14.43 3.73 -8.12
N ASN A 151 13.79 3.61 -9.29
CA ASN A 151 13.26 4.74 -10.04
C ASN A 151 12.11 5.50 -9.35
N LYS A 152 11.61 5.01 -8.22
CA LYS A 152 10.64 5.72 -7.38
C LYS A 152 11.29 6.80 -6.51
N CYS A 153 12.59 6.72 -6.31
CA CYS A 153 13.39 7.76 -5.68
C CYS A 153 13.71 8.84 -6.73
N PHE A 154 13.49 10.11 -6.41
CA PHE A 154 13.81 11.23 -7.31
C PHE A 154 15.14 11.87 -6.98
N ASP A 155 15.70 11.58 -5.82
CA ASP A 155 17.01 12.05 -5.37
C ASP A 155 18.09 11.02 -5.72
N GLY A 156 19.19 11.46 -6.36
CA GLY A 156 20.26 10.56 -6.80
C GLY A 156 21.01 9.88 -5.64
N PHE A 157 21.17 10.60 -4.53
CA PHE A 157 21.81 10.02 -3.34
C PHE A 157 20.93 8.94 -2.71
N GLU A 158 19.61 9.17 -2.66
CA GLU A 158 18.66 8.16 -2.21
C GLU A 158 18.68 6.93 -3.12
N GLN A 159 18.79 7.12 -4.45
CA GLN A 159 18.90 6.01 -5.41
C GLN A 159 20.14 5.15 -5.15
N GLU A 160 21.29 5.77 -4.87
CA GLU A 160 22.52 5.04 -4.54
C GLU A 160 22.35 4.18 -3.29
N ILE A 161 21.76 4.72 -2.21
CA ILE A 161 21.47 3.95 -1.00
C ILE A 161 20.55 2.77 -1.29
N VAL A 162 19.50 2.98 -2.08
CA VAL A 162 18.54 1.93 -2.45
C VAL A 162 19.22 0.86 -3.30
N ASP A 163 20.05 1.24 -4.27
CA ASP A 163 20.78 0.29 -5.12
C ASP A 163 21.77 -0.55 -4.32
N ASP A 164 22.46 0.03 -3.34
CA ASP A 164 23.34 -0.71 -2.43
C ASP A 164 22.57 -1.77 -1.63
N ILE A 165 21.39 -1.44 -1.14
CA ILE A 165 20.54 -2.40 -0.42
C ILE A 165 20.08 -3.51 -1.37
N VAL A 166 19.69 -3.15 -2.60
CA VAL A 166 19.27 -4.11 -3.62
C VAL A 166 20.39 -5.10 -3.92
N LEU A 167 21.62 -4.63 -4.14
CA LEU A 167 22.79 -5.48 -4.46
C LEU A 167 23.13 -6.47 -3.35
N THR A 168 22.83 -6.15 -2.09
CA THR A 168 23.03 -7.10 -0.98
C THR A 168 22.03 -8.24 -0.96
N ARG A 169 20.86 -8.07 -1.56
CA ARG A 169 19.77 -9.04 -1.53
C ARG A 169 19.54 -9.75 -2.86
N ILE A 170 19.66 -9.03 -3.96
CA ILE A 170 19.29 -9.51 -5.28
C ILE A 170 20.56 -9.65 -6.15
N PRO A 171 21.09 -10.85 -6.31
CA PRO A 171 22.30 -11.07 -7.11
C PRO A 171 22.06 -10.71 -8.59
N GLU A 172 22.99 -9.99 -9.20
CA GLU A 172 22.93 -9.67 -10.64
C GLU A 172 23.00 -10.93 -11.53
N SER A 173 23.54 -12.03 -11.00
CA SER A 173 23.66 -13.31 -11.69
C SER A 173 22.35 -14.08 -11.82
N TRP A 174 21.30 -13.67 -11.13
CA TRP A 174 20.01 -14.33 -11.23
C TRP A 174 19.39 -14.23 -12.62
N SER A 175 18.66 -15.25 -12.96
CA SER A 175 17.89 -15.38 -14.21
C SER A 175 16.43 -15.73 -13.89
N SER A 176 15.62 -15.89 -14.94
CA SER A 176 14.23 -16.36 -14.80
C SER A 176 14.09 -17.74 -14.15
N ARG A 177 15.19 -18.51 -14.02
CA ARG A 177 15.19 -19.83 -13.39
C ARG A 177 15.44 -19.77 -11.88
N ASP A 178 15.98 -18.66 -11.40
CA ASP A 178 16.33 -18.45 -10.00
C ASP A 178 15.18 -17.79 -9.21
N VAL A 179 14.15 -17.35 -9.92
CA VAL A 179 13.00 -16.60 -9.37
C VAL A 179 11.68 -17.36 -9.50
#